data_2f82293d6a73ee88b54359352ddff11f
#
_entry.id   2f82293d6a73ee88b54359352ddff11f
#
_cell.length_a   1.000
_cell.length_b   1.000
_cell.length_c   1.000
_cell.angle_alpha   90.00
_cell.angle_beta   90.00
_cell.angle_gamma   90.00
#
_symmetry.space_group_name_H-M   'P 1'
#
loop_
_entity.id
_entity.type
_entity.pdbx_description
1 polymer ?
#
loop_
_entity_poly.entity_id
_entity_poly.type
_entity_poly.pdbx_seq_one_letter_code
_entity_poly.pdbx_strand_id
1 'polypeptide(L)'
;MTEVKTKKRFSGRMADVIFHVQEYRNGQIAGWLSHPRMPQPVKIASVPQLLFVLEGLLDAENRPLEQPAAPVDLSEEEVLATLRLQILFREHYTWQGVVIWEEQQTQATFLSVLELIQLLDEILND
;
A
#
# COMPACT_ATOMS: atom_id res chain seq x y z
N MET A 1 -25.12 1.67 -15.04
CA MET A 1 -24.44 1.61 -14.59
C MET A 1 -23.98 1.13 -14.45
N THR A 2 -23.74 1.02 -14.18
CA THR A 2 -23.09 0.62 -13.72
C THR A 2 -22.71 0.20 -13.34
N GLU A 3 -22.61 0.06 -13.20
CA GLU A 3 -22.11 -0.30 -12.50
C GLU A 3 -21.83 -0.97 -12.16
N VAL A 4 -22.07 -1.17 -12.28
CA VAL A 4 -21.62 -1.75 -11.57
C VAL A 4 -21.28 -2.50 -11.32
N LYS A 5 -21.08 -2.59 -11.64
CA LYS A 5 -20.53 -3.30 -11.10
C LYS A 5 -20.05 -3.61 -10.45
N THR A 6 -19.97 -3.50 -10.30
CA THR A 6 -19.35 -3.85 -9.48
C THR A 6 -19.31 -4.30 -8.78
N LYS A 7 -19.41 -4.38 -8.76
CA LYS A 7 -19.22 -4.80 -7.93
C LYS A 7 -19.07 -5.48 -7.14
N LYS A 8 -19.22 -6.01 -7.42
CA LYS A 8 -18.87 -6.71 -6.49
C LYS A 8 -17.97 -6.51 -5.65
N ARG A 9 -18.28 -6.03 -5.73
CA ARG A 9 -17.37 -5.79 -5.21
C ARG A 9 -17.14 -6.32 -4.07
N PHE A 10 -16.86 -6.49 -4.04
CA PHE A 10 -16.47 -7.01 -2.80
C PHE A 10 -16.69 -6.00 -1.68
N SER A 11 -16.81 -6.51 -0.48
CA SER A 11 -17.23 -5.70 0.65
C SER A 11 -16.13 -4.82 1.20
N GLY A 12 -15.00 -4.80 0.56
CA GLY A 12 -13.91 -3.98 1.04
C GLY A 12 -12.71 -4.11 0.15
N ARG A 13 -11.63 -3.57 0.59
CA ARG A 13 -10.40 -3.62 -0.18
C ARG A 13 -9.66 -4.91 0.13
N MET A 14 -9.00 -5.45 -0.86
CA MET A 14 -8.17 -6.62 -0.65
C MET A 14 -7.02 -6.30 0.27
N ALA A 15 -6.49 -5.09 0.15
CA ALA A 15 -5.47 -4.61 1.07
C ALA A 15 -5.59 -3.10 1.17
N ASP A 16 -5.32 -2.58 2.35
CA ASP A 16 -5.39 -1.15 2.63
C ASP A 16 -4.29 -0.89 3.64
N VAL A 17 -3.14 -0.47 3.16
CA VAL A 17 -1.96 -0.31 4.00
C VAL A 17 -1.52 1.14 4.04
N ILE A 18 -0.79 1.50 5.09
CA ILE A 18 -0.19 2.82 5.20
C ILE A 18 1.31 2.64 5.16
N PHE A 19 1.95 3.30 4.22
CA PHE A 19 3.38 3.23 4.03
C PHE A 19 3.99 4.58 4.39
N HIS A 20 4.73 4.60 5.49
CA HIS A 20 5.45 5.79 5.91
C HIS A 20 6.83 5.75 5.27
N VAL A 21 7.01 6.49 4.19
CA VAL A 21 8.25 6.50 3.43
C VAL A 21 9.22 7.45 4.10
N GLN A 22 10.41 6.96 4.42
CA GLN A 22 11.44 7.76 5.05
C GLN A 22 12.51 8.20 4.06
N GLU A 23 12.77 7.36 3.06
CA GLU A 23 13.80 7.65 2.05
C GLU A 23 13.38 7.12 0.70
N TYR A 24 13.77 7.85 -0.33
CA TYR A 24 13.66 7.34 -1.69
C TYR A 24 14.81 7.93 -2.49
N ARG A 25 15.68 7.07 -3.01
CA ARG A 25 16.85 7.51 -3.76
C ARG A 25 17.22 6.45 -4.77
N ASN A 26 17.33 6.87 -6.03
CA ASN A 26 17.76 5.98 -7.12
C ASN A 26 16.90 4.73 -7.20
N GLY A 27 15.59 4.88 -7.01
CA GLY A 27 14.67 3.75 -7.07
C GLY A 27 14.66 2.88 -5.82
N GLN A 28 15.47 3.23 -4.82
CA GLN A 28 15.49 2.51 -3.55
C GLN A 28 14.59 3.19 -2.55
N ILE A 29 13.71 2.42 -1.95
CA ILE A 29 12.72 2.97 -1.04
C ILE A 29 12.93 2.38 0.36
N ALA A 30 12.73 3.20 1.38
CA ALA A 30 12.85 2.73 2.76
C ALA A 30 11.75 3.38 3.60
N GLY A 31 11.19 2.61 4.52
CA GLY A 31 10.16 3.12 5.39
C GLY A 31 9.49 2.01 6.18
N TRP A 32 8.30 2.31 6.68
CA TRP A 32 7.55 1.40 7.53
C TRP A 32 6.15 1.18 6.96
N LEU A 33 5.78 -0.08 6.83
CA LEU A 33 4.47 -0.48 6.34
C LEU A 33 3.63 -0.96 7.50
N SER A 34 2.42 -0.43 7.65
CA SER A 34 1.51 -0.87 8.69
C SER A 34 0.18 -1.30 8.11
N HIS A 35 -0.45 -2.28 8.75
CA HIS A 35 -1.71 -2.85 8.32
C HIS A 35 -2.38 -3.50 9.53
N PRO A 36 -3.72 -3.45 9.61
CA PRO A 36 -4.41 -4.04 10.77
C PRO A 36 -4.13 -5.53 10.99
N ARG A 37 -3.77 -6.27 9.95
CA ARG A 37 -3.48 -7.70 10.09
C ARG A 37 -2.08 -7.98 10.59
N MET A 38 -1.25 -6.95 10.68
CA MET A 38 0.12 -7.11 11.16
C MET A 38 0.20 -6.66 12.60
N PRO A 39 0.75 -7.49 13.49
CA PRO A 39 0.85 -7.09 14.91
C PRO A 39 1.78 -5.92 15.12
N GLN A 40 2.72 -5.71 14.21
CA GLN A 40 3.60 -4.55 14.26
C GLN A 40 3.99 -4.15 12.85
N PRO A 41 4.44 -2.91 12.67
CA PRO A 41 4.84 -2.44 11.35
C PRO A 41 6.05 -3.21 10.85
N VAL A 42 6.15 -3.30 9.54
CA VAL A 42 7.24 -4.01 8.88
C VAL A 42 8.17 -2.99 8.23
N LYS A 43 9.45 -3.15 8.47
CA LYS A 43 10.44 -2.29 7.84
C LYS A 43 10.62 -2.71 6.39
N ILE A 44 10.54 -1.73 5.49
CA ILE A 44 10.68 -1.95 4.06
C ILE A 44 11.97 -1.27 3.63
N ALA A 45 12.82 -1.99 2.91
CA ALA A 45 14.11 -1.47 2.46
C ALA A 45 14.26 -1.51 0.95
N SER A 46 13.26 -2.00 0.22
CA SER A 46 13.33 -2.07 -1.24
C SER A 46 11.93 -2.23 -1.82
N VAL A 47 11.80 -1.88 -3.11
CA VAL A 47 10.53 -2.07 -3.80
C VAL A 47 10.15 -3.55 -3.88
N PRO A 48 11.07 -4.47 -4.24
CA PRO A 48 10.70 -5.88 -4.23
C PRO A 48 10.20 -6.37 -2.88
N GLN A 49 10.80 -5.90 -1.79
CA GLN A 49 10.34 -6.28 -0.46
C GLN A 49 8.93 -5.76 -0.20
N LEU A 50 8.66 -4.52 -0.60
CA LEU A 50 7.31 -3.95 -0.47
C LEU A 50 6.30 -4.82 -1.20
N LEU A 51 6.60 -5.19 -2.43
CA LEU A 51 5.68 -6.02 -3.21
C LEU A 51 5.49 -7.40 -2.58
N PHE A 52 6.56 -7.96 -2.04
CA PHE A 52 6.48 -9.26 -1.40
C PHE A 52 5.56 -9.23 -0.17
N VAL A 53 5.70 -8.19 0.64
CA VAL A 53 4.86 -8.05 1.84
C VAL A 53 3.41 -7.83 1.44
N LEU A 54 3.16 -6.98 0.44
CA LEU A 54 1.80 -6.74 -0.04
C LEU A 54 1.17 -8.04 -0.57
N GLU A 55 1.94 -8.83 -1.31
CA GLU A 55 1.42 -10.09 -1.82
C GLU A 55 1.02 -11.03 -0.69
N GLY A 56 1.83 -11.07 0.36
CA GLY A 56 1.49 -11.87 1.52
C GLY A 56 0.20 -11.42 2.18
N LEU A 57 -0.03 -10.10 2.26
CA LEU A 57 -1.26 -9.59 2.82
C LEU A 57 -2.45 -9.93 1.94
N LEU A 58 -2.30 -9.84 0.62
CA LEU A 58 -3.38 -10.20 -0.30
C LEU A 58 -3.73 -11.68 -0.19
N ASP A 59 -2.72 -12.53 -0.05
CA ASP A 59 -2.95 -13.96 0.08
C ASP A 59 -3.63 -14.31 1.40
N ALA A 60 -3.50 -13.45 2.40
CA ALA A 60 -4.03 -13.69 3.72
C ALA A 60 -5.36 -12.98 3.95
N GLU A 61 -5.94 -12.38 2.93
CA GLU A 61 -7.09 -11.50 3.11
C GLU A 61 -8.30 -12.18 3.77
N ASN A 62 -8.44 -13.48 3.57
CA ASN A 62 -9.59 -14.22 4.11
C ASN A 62 -9.36 -14.74 5.51
N ARG A 63 -8.20 -14.50 6.08
CA ARG A 63 -7.90 -14.98 7.41
C ARG A 63 -8.42 -13.99 8.45
N PRO A 64 -8.99 -14.48 9.55
CA PRO A 64 -9.43 -13.57 10.59
C PRO A 64 -8.24 -12.89 11.25
N LEU A 65 -8.51 -11.69 11.76
CA LEU A 65 -7.51 -10.98 12.55
C LEU A 65 -7.39 -11.64 13.91
N GLU A 66 -6.17 -11.94 14.30
CA GLU A 66 -5.93 -12.56 15.58
C GLU A 66 -5.78 -11.53 16.68
N GLN A 67 -5.26 -10.39 16.32
CA GLN A 67 -5.11 -9.31 17.27
C GLN A 67 -4.95 -8.01 16.50
N PRO A 68 -5.36 -6.90 17.10
CA PRO A 68 -5.19 -5.62 16.42
C PRO A 68 -3.71 -5.27 16.28
N ALA A 69 -3.40 -4.56 15.24
CA ALA A 69 -2.05 -4.07 15.04
C ALA A 69 -1.69 -3.08 16.13
N ALA A 70 -0.47 -3.16 16.62
CA ALA A 70 0.00 -2.20 17.58
C ALA A 70 0.17 -0.85 16.89
N PRO A 71 -0.20 0.24 17.57
CA PRO A 71 0.04 1.54 16.97
C PRO A 71 1.52 1.80 16.81
N VAL A 72 1.87 2.46 15.72
CA VAL A 72 3.24 2.83 15.44
C VAL A 72 3.41 4.26 15.86
N ASP A 73 4.34 4.50 16.76
CA ASP A 73 4.67 5.86 17.12
C ASP A 73 5.85 6.30 16.26
N LEU A 74 5.54 6.96 15.17
CA LEU A 74 6.55 7.51 14.28
C LEU A 74 6.70 9.00 14.47
N SER A 75 6.23 9.52 15.60
CA SER A 75 6.24 10.96 15.84
C SER A 75 7.64 11.55 15.82
N GLU A 76 8.66 10.76 16.14
CA GLU A 76 10.02 11.25 16.13
C GLU A 76 10.77 10.89 14.85
N GLU A 77 10.12 10.18 13.95
CA GLU A 77 10.74 9.78 12.69
C GLU A 77 10.44 10.81 11.62
N GLU A 78 11.43 11.07 10.79
CA GLU A 78 11.21 11.92 9.63
C GLU A 78 10.51 11.11 8.56
N VAL A 79 9.44 11.64 8.03
CA VAL A 79 8.65 10.98 6.99
C VAL A 79 8.68 11.85 5.75
N LEU A 80 9.21 11.29 4.67
CA LEU A 80 9.22 11.97 3.38
C LEU A 80 7.81 12.06 2.81
N ALA A 81 7.04 11.01 2.96
CA ALA A 81 5.67 10.97 2.47
C ALA A 81 4.92 9.84 3.17
N THR A 82 3.62 10.07 3.40
CA THR A 82 2.74 9.05 3.91
C THR A 82 1.82 8.65 2.78
N LEU A 83 1.91 7.39 2.36
CA LEU A 83 1.14 6.88 1.23
C LEU A 83 0.19 5.80 1.72
N ARG A 84 -1.06 5.95 1.35
CA ARG A 84 -2.05 4.92 1.60
C ARG A 84 -2.24 4.15 0.31
N LEU A 85 -1.98 2.85 0.38
CA LEU A 85 -2.08 1.97 -0.78
C LEU A 85 -3.32 1.12 -0.61
N GLN A 86 -4.26 1.26 -1.53
CA GLN A 86 -5.49 0.48 -1.51
C GLN A 86 -5.49 -0.43 -2.72
N ILE A 87 -5.33 -1.72 -2.48
CA ILE A 87 -5.38 -2.69 -3.57
C ILE A 87 -6.80 -3.23 -3.61
N LEU A 88 -7.48 -2.94 -4.71
CA LEU A 88 -8.90 -3.22 -4.86
C LEU A 88 -9.18 -4.52 -5.58
N PHE A 89 -8.35 -4.84 -6.56
CA PHE A 89 -8.51 -6.04 -7.38
C PHE A 89 -7.15 -6.68 -7.61
N ARG A 90 -7.17 -7.98 -7.89
CA ARG A 90 -5.97 -8.71 -8.26
C ARG A 90 -6.32 -9.54 -9.49
N GLU A 91 -6.38 -8.85 -10.63
CA GLU A 91 -6.80 -9.45 -11.90
C GLU A 91 -5.66 -9.43 -12.89
N HIS A 92 -5.73 -10.34 -13.87
CA HIS A 92 -4.74 -10.43 -14.95
C HIS A 92 -3.32 -10.59 -14.42
N TYR A 93 -3.20 -11.34 -13.31
CA TYR A 93 -1.90 -11.62 -12.68
C TYR A 93 -1.18 -10.37 -12.18
N THR A 94 -1.94 -9.30 -11.91
CA THR A 94 -1.36 -8.08 -11.37
C THR A 94 -2.38 -7.44 -10.44
N TRP A 95 -2.07 -6.24 -9.95
CA TRP A 95 -2.92 -5.57 -8.97
C TRP A 95 -3.49 -4.29 -9.54
N GLN A 96 -4.69 -3.95 -9.12
CA GLN A 96 -5.35 -2.71 -9.47
C GLN A 96 -5.77 -2.03 -8.18
N GLY A 97 -5.57 -0.72 -8.12
CA GLY A 97 -5.93 0.01 -6.91
C GLY A 97 -5.64 1.49 -6.98
N VAL A 98 -5.43 2.07 -5.81
CA VAL A 98 -5.29 3.52 -5.65
C VAL A 98 -4.13 3.81 -4.70
N VAL A 99 -3.34 4.83 -5.02
CA VAL A 99 -2.34 5.38 -4.12
C VAL A 99 -2.86 6.74 -3.66
N ILE A 100 -2.92 6.96 -2.37
CA ILE A 100 -3.32 8.23 -1.79
C ILE A 100 -2.10 8.85 -1.11
N TRP A 101 -1.73 10.05 -1.55
CA TRP A 101 -0.63 10.80 -0.96
C TRP A 101 -1.23 11.71 0.09
N GLU A 102 -1.11 11.31 1.35
CA GLU A 102 -1.84 11.97 2.44
C GLU A 102 -1.48 13.44 2.60
N GLU A 103 -0.17 13.76 2.56
CA GLU A 103 0.25 15.14 2.79
C GLU A 103 -0.25 16.10 1.72
N GLN A 104 -0.45 15.59 0.51
CA GLN A 104 -0.89 16.43 -0.61
C GLN A 104 -2.37 16.32 -0.90
N GLN A 105 -3.07 15.42 -0.22
CA GLN A 105 -4.50 15.17 -0.42
C GLN A 105 -4.80 14.86 -1.89
N THR A 106 -3.91 14.08 -2.50
CA THR A 106 -4.08 13.66 -3.91
C THR A 106 -4.10 12.16 -3.97
N GLN A 107 -4.68 11.65 -5.07
CA GLN A 107 -4.71 10.21 -5.27
C GLN A 107 -4.59 9.90 -6.76
N ALA A 108 -4.11 8.69 -7.04
CA ALA A 108 -3.96 8.22 -8.41
C ALA A 108 -4.27 6.73 -8.46
N THR A 109 -4.82 6.30 -9.59
CA THR A 109 -5.20 4.91 -9.81
C THR A 109 -4.11 4.19 -10.58
N PHE A 110 -3.86 2.94 -10.22
CA PHE A 110 -2.96 2.09 -10.99
C PHE A 110 -3.72 0.84 -11.42
N LEU A 111 -3.39 0.35 -12.62
CA LEU A 111 -4.02 -0.83 -13.19
C LEU A 111 -3.09 -2.02 -13.24
N SER A 112 -1.86 -1.87 -12.78
CA SER A 112 -0.87 -2.94 -12.74
C SER A 112 0.18 -2.62 -11.70
N VAL A 113 0.93 -3.65 -11.30
CA VAL A 113 2.05 -3.46 -10.38
C VAL A 113 3.07 -2.50 -10.99
N LEU A 114 3.28 -2.61 -12.30
CA LEU A 114 4.22 -1.70 -12.95
C LEU A 114 3.78 -0.25 -12.82
N GLU A 115 2.48 0.01 -13.02
CA GLU A 115 1.97 1.38 -12.85
C GLU A 115 2.09 1.85 -11.41
N LEU A 116 1.91 0.94 -10.45
CA LEU A 116 2.11 1.29 -9.04
C LEU A 116 3.55 1.74 -8.81
N ILE A 117 4.51 0.99 -9.35
CA ILE A 117 5.92 1.35 -9.20
C ILE A 117 6.19 2.71 -9.83
N GLN A 118 5.62 2.95 -11.01
CA GLN A 118 5.78 4.24 -11.68
C GLN A 118 5.19 5.39 -10.88
N LEU A 119 4.02 5.17 -10.27
CA LEU A 119 3.42 6.19 -9.42
C LEU A 119 4.28 6.50 -8.21
N LEU A 120 4.84 5.47 -7.58
CA LEU A 120 5.71 5.68 -6.44
C LEU A 120 6.91 6.53 -6.85
N ASP A 121 7.47 6.24 -8.02
CA ASP A 121 8.60 7.03 -8.52
C ASP A 121 8.19 8.48 -8.77
N GLU A 122 7.01 8.71 -9.37
CA GLU A 122 6.56 10.07 -9.64
C GLU A 122 6.33 10.86 -8.37
N ILE A 123 5.75 10.22 -7.36
CA ILE A 123 5.46 10.89 -6.10
C ILE A 123 6.73 11.17 -5.31
N LEU A 124 7.64 10.22 -5.25
CA LEU A 124 8.77 10.27 -4.33
C LEU A 124 10.03 10.84 -4.95
N ASN A 125 10.14 10.78 -6.26
CA ASN A 125 11.32 11.27 -6.96
C ASN A 125 11.04 12.66 -7.52
N ASP A 126 11.15 13.61 -6.65
CA ASP A 126 10.76 14.98 -7.00
C ASP A 126 11.92 15.77 -7.60
#